data_bd81fdfb26fc3e0bba9af8ed8acf1712
#
_entry.id   bd81fdfb26fc3e0bba9af8ed8acf1712
#
_cell.length_a   1.000
_cell.length_b   1.000
_cell.length_c   1.000
_cell.angle_alpha   90.00
_cell.angle_beta   90.00
_cell.angle_gamma   90.00
#
_symmetry.space_group_name_H-M   'P 1'
#
loop_
_entity.id
_entity.type
_entity.pdbx_description
1 polymer ?
#
loop_
_entity_poly.entity_id
_entity_poly.type
_entity_poly.pdbx_seq_one_letter_code
_entity_poly.pdbx_strand_id
1 'polypeptide(L)'
;YLWDVLHGNASLSYSASKSLGGQMSGLVAYYLTCPLNLLMYFFDKSQIGLFLSVETILKMAFAGVTASYFLKKRYNINSAVVLILSTCYALMEYNIYYCRNIMWLDGAVMLPLAALGAYELLHNNKKGLLFFSVAVTIISNWYSGFMVCLMTGFYFLFEFVLKYNWKNFKSIVGKAFGDCVKFGVDMILGVMASAAVLLPALLSLVGGKAAFRLIYASMNFSFLYTFKGFDINSTINTKESPILYIGG
;
A
#
# COMPACT_ATOMS: atom_id res chain seq x y z
N TYR A 1 -5.98 6.18 22.29
CA TYR A 1 -6.32 4.75 22.32
C TYR A 1 -5.07 3.87 22.19
N LEU A 2 -4.27 3.95 21.06
CA LEU A 2 -3.07 3.10 20.91
C LEU A 2 -2.08 3.34 22.06
N TRP A 3 -1.86 4.59 22.44
CA TRP A 3 -1.04 4.94 23.58
C TRP A 3 -1.52 4.25 24.87
N ASP A 4 -2.82 4.28 25.13
CA ASP A 4 -3.42 3.63 26.31
C ASP A 4 -3.28 2.10 26.22
N VAL A 5 -3.39 1.50 25.05
CA VAL A 5 -3.16 0.06 24.81
C VAL A 5 -1.71 -0.32 25.10
N LEU A 6 -0.74 0.45 24.58
CA LEU A 6 0.69 0.18 24.75
C LEU A 6 1.13 0.30 26.23
N HIS A 7 0.44 1.11 27.03
CA HIS A 7 0.70 1.26 28.47
C HIS A 7 -0.21 0.38 29.36
N GLY A 8 -0.96 -0.55 28.75
CA GLY A 8 -1.80 -1.51 29.49
C GLY A 8 -3.11 -0.95 30.05
N ASN A 9 -3.49 0.27 29.67
CA ASN A 9 -4.70 0.96 30.18
C ASN A 9 -5.96 0.67 29.33
N ALA A 10 -5.84 -0.02 28.20
CA ALA A 10 -6.95 -0.33 27.30
C ALA A 10 -6.75 -1.66 26.58
N SER A 11 -7.85 -2.31 26.19
CA SER A 11 -7.82 -3.56 25.42
C SER A 11 -7.65 -3.27 23.91
N LEU A 12 -6.82 -4.07 23.22
CA LEU A 12 -6.61 -3.95 21.76
C LEU A 12 -7.87 -4.31 20.95
N SER A 13 -8.70 -5.22 21.45
CA SER A 13 -9.83 -5.78 20.72
C SER A 13 -11.16 -5.07 20.94
N TYR A 14 -11.33 -4.41 22.09
CA TYR A 14 -12.60 -3.80 22.49
C TYR A 14 -12.40 -2.44 23.13
N SER A 15 -13.28 -1.49 22.83
CA SER A 15 -13.33 -0.19 23.50
C SER A 15 -14.76 0.18 23.91
N ALA A 16 -14.93 0.54 25.18
CA ALA A 16 -16.20 1.04 25.70
C ALA A 16 -16.53 2.44 25.18
N SER A 17 -15.52 3.25 24.81
CA SER A 17 -15.69 4.60 24.29
C SER A 17 -16.09 4.65 22.82
N LYS A 18 -16.09 3.52 22.10
CA LYS A 18 -16.58 3.44 20.73
C LYS A 18 -18.11 3.32 20.73
N SER A 19 -18.82 4.45 20.59
CA SER A 19 -20.28 4.53 20.69
C SER A 19 -20.78 3.97 22.04
N LEU A 20 -21.53 2.88 22.05
CA LEU A 20 -21.99 2.17 23.26
C LEU A 20 -21.10 0.95 23.60
N GLY A 21 -19.87 0.93 23.12
CA GLY A 21 -18.94 -0.18 23.17
C GLY A 21 -18.91 -0.97 21.86
N GLY A 22 -17.71 -1.39 21.43
CA GLY A 22 -17.60 -2.13 20.19
C GLY A 22 -16.21 -2.70 19.92
N GLN A 23 -16.17 -3.64 18.98
CA GLN A 23 -14.93 -4.22 18.49
C GLN A 23 -14.05 -3.17 17.82
N MET A 24 -12.76 -3.18 18.14
CA MET A 24 -11.73 -2.31 17.60
C MET A 24 -10.88 -2.98 16.53
N SER A 25 -11.01 -4.30 16.34
CA SER A 25 -10.15 -5.09 15.44
C SER A 25 -10.02 -4.53 14.03
N GLY A 26 -11.13 -4.10 13.42
CA GLY A 26 -11.11 -3.48 12.10
C GLY A 26 -10.42 -2.13 12.05
N LEU A 27 -10.60 -1.29 13.09
CA LEU A 27 -9.93 0.01 13.19
C LEU A 27 -8.43 -0.17 13.48
N VAL A 28 -8.08 -1.11 14.36
CA VAL A 28 -6.69 -1.46 14.67
C VAL A 28 -5.99 -1.92 13.40
N ALA A 29 -6.56 -2.86 12.65
CA ALA A 29 -5.99 -3.38 11.40
C ALA A 29 -5.88 -2.33 10.30
N TYR A 30 -6.66 -1.25 10.34
CA TYR A 30 -6.60 -0.18 9.35
C TYR A 30 -5.65 0.96 9.72
N TYR A 31 -5.58 1.34 11.01
CA TYR A 31 -4.86 2.54 11.45
C TYR A 31 -3.60 2.26 12.25
N LEU A 32 -3.52 1.12 12.97
CA LEU A 32 -2.59 0.99 14.10
C LEU A 32 -1.55 -0.13 13.94
N THR A 33 -1.66 -0.96 12.91
CA THR A 33 -0.77 -2.14 12.75
C THR A 33 0.58 -1.83 12.12
N CYS A 34 0.82 -0.59 11.68
CA CYS A 34 2.13 -0.19 11.19
C CYS A 34 3.19 -0.33 12.29
N PRO A 35 4.33 -1.00 12.03
CA PRO A 35 5.40 -1.17 13.02
C PRO A 35 5.93 0.15 13.59
N LEU A 36 5.93 1.24 12.82
CA LEU A 36 6.35 2.56 13.29
C LEU A 36 5.46 3.12 14.40
N ASN A 37 4.20 2.70 14.45
CA ASN A 37 3.29 3.08 15.54
C ASN A 37 3.76 2.62 16.93
N LEU A 38 4.61 1.59 17.01
CA LEU A 38 5.21 1.15 18.26
C LEU A 38 6.13 2.20 18.89
N LEU A 39 6.68 3.11 18.08
CA LEU A 39 7.49 4.23 18.59
C LEU A 39 6.68 5.17 19.50
N MET A 40 5.35 5.17 19.40
CA MET A 40 4.47 5.93 20.29
C MET A 40 4.68 5.59 21.77
N TYR A 41 5.16 4.40 22.07
CA TYR A 41 5.48 3.98 23.44
C TYR A 41 6.46 4.92 24.16
N PHE A 42 7.37 5.54 23.42
CA PHE A 42 8.41 6.43 23.96
C PHE A 42 7.97 7.89 24.09
N PHE A 43 6.73 8.22 23.70
CA PHE A 43 6.21 9.58 23.76
C PHE A 43 5.15 9.71 24.85
N ASP A 44 5.11 10.86 25.52
CA ASP A 44 4.04 11.17 26.44
C ASP A 44 2.70 11.38 25.72
N LYS A 45 1.60 11.13 26.39
CA LYS A 45 0.25 11.31 25.84
C LYS A 45 0.00 12.74 25.34
N SER A 46 0.62 13.75 25.98
CA SER A 46 0.57 15.16 25.55
C SER A 46 1.33 15.44 24.25
N GLN A 47 2.29 14.56 23.89
CA GLN A 47 3.18 14.71 22.74
C GLN A 47 2.74 13.90 21.51
N ILE A 48 1.52 13.36 21.48
CA ILE A 48 1.01 12.55 20.35
C ILE A 48 1.07 13.33 19.04
N GLY A 49 0.80 14.65 19.04
CA GLY A 49 0.93 15.48 17.84
C GLY A 49 2.35 15.55 17.31
N LEU A 50 3.35 15.63 18.19
CA LEU A 50 4.77 15.58 17.82
C LEU A 50 5.12 14.21 17.24
N PHE A 51 4.67 13.12 17.88
CA PHE A 51 4.87 11.76 17.38
C PHE A 51 4.35 11.60 15.94
N LEU A 52 3.12 12.03 15.65
CA LEU A 52 2.53 11.94 14.31
C LEU A 52 3.34 12.71 13.27
N SER A 53 3.89 13.87 13.64
CA SER A 53 4.76 14.66 12.76
C SER A 53 6.08 13.93 12.48
N VAL A 54 6.70 13.36 13.51
CA VAL A 54 7.93 12.56 13.38
C VAL A 54 7.69 11.32 12.51
N GLU A 55 6.59 10.59 12.76
CA GLU A 55 6.22 9.41 11.97
C GLU A 55 6.03 9.74 10.49
N THR A 56 5.36 10.86 10.19
CA THR A 56 5.16 11.33 8.81
C THR A 56 6.50 11.59 8.11
N ILE A 57 7.41 12.32 8.76
CA ILE A 57 8.74 12.61 8.21
C ILE A 57 9.53 11.32 7.99
N LEU A 58 9.49 10.39 8.94
CA LEU A 58 10.16 9.09 8.81
C LEU A 58 9.60 8.28 7.63
N LYS A 59 8.30 8.23 7.44
CA LYS A 59 7.68 7.52 6.31
C LYS A 59 8.08 8.14 4.97
N MET A 60 8.08 9.48 4.86
CA MET A 60 8.56 10.16 3.65
C MET A 60 10.05 9.88 3.39
N ALA A 61 10.89 9.90 4.42
CA ALA A 61 12.29 9.54 4.31
C ALA A 61 12.49 8.08 3.86
N PHE A 62 11.75 7.14 4.45
CA PHE A 62 11.79 5.74 4.04
C PHE A 62 11.30 5.54 2.61
N ALA A 63 10.28 6.27 2.15
CA ALA A 63 9.85 6.23 0.76
C ALA A 63 10.99 6.65 -0.20
N GLY A 64 11.76 7.69 0.14
CA GLY A 64 12.96 8.08 -0.61
C GLY A 64 14.05 7.00 -0.60
N VAL A 65 14.32 6.39 0.56
CA VAL A 65 15.32 5.32 0.68
C VAL A 65 14.93 4.10 -0.15
N THR A 66 13.70 3.64 -0.08
CA THR A 66 13.23 2.46 -0.83
C THR A 66 13.22 2.73 -2.34
N ALA A 67 12.82 3.95 -2.76
CA ALA A 67 12.89 4.38 -4.15
C ALA A 67 14.34 4.44 -4.65
N SER A 68 15.28 4.97 -3.86
CA SER A 68 16.69 5.01 -4.23
C SER A 68 17.28 3.61 -4.40
N TYR A 69 16.92 2.68 -3.50
CA TYR A 69 17.33 1.28 -3.58
C TYR A 69 16.79 0.59 -4.84
N PHE A 70 15.50 0.79 -5.14
CA PHE A 70 14.88 0.30 -6.37
C PHE A 70 15.58 0.82 -7.62
N LEU A 71 15.76 2.15 -7.72
CA LEU A 71 16.36 2.80 -8.89
C LEU A 71 17.79 2.31 -9.11
N LYS A 72 18.59 2.22 -8.05
CA LYS A 72 19.97 1.77 -8.14
C LYS A 72 20.09 0.30 -8.54
N LYS A 73 19.23 -0.57 -7.98
CA LYS A 73 19.26 -2.01 -8.29
C LYS A 73 18.69 -2.33 -9.66
N ARG A 74 17.64 -1.62 -10.08
CA ARG A 74 16.96 -1.90 -11.35
C ARG A 74 17.69 -1.31 -12.54
N TYR A 75 18.17 -0.07 -12.43
CA TYR A 75 18.68 0.69 -13.56
C TYR A 75 20.19 0.94 -13.53
N ASN A 76 20.85 0.70 -12.40
CA ASN A 76 22.30 0.93 -12.20
C ASN A 76 22.78 2.31 -12.68
N ILE A 77 21.95 3.34 -12.49
CA ILE A 77 22.22 4.73 -12.92
C ILE A 77 23.11 5.48 -11.93
N ASN A 78 23.62 6.64 -12.38
CA ASN A 78 24.48 7.50 -11.58
C ASN A 78 23.82 7.87 -10.25
N SER A 79 24.61 7.87 -9.17
CA SER A 79 24.13 8.15 -7.80
C SER A 79 23.48 9.54 -7.66
N ALA A 80 23.95 10.56 -8.39
CA ALA A 80 23.33 11.88 -8.38
C ALA A 80 21.89 11.86 -8.94
N VAL A 81 21.68 11.14 -10.04
CA VAL A 81 20.35 10.99 -10.66
C VAL A 81 19.43 10.19 -9.73
N VAL A 82 19.96 9.12 -9.10
CA VAL A 82 19.21 8.36 -8.10
C VAL A 82 18.74 9.25 -6.97
N LEU A 83 19.62 10.10 -6.44
CA LEU A 83 19.30 11.02 -5.34
C LEU A 83 18.18 11.99 -5.74
N ILE A 84 18.27 12.59 -6.91
CA ILE A 84 17.24 13.52 -7.41
C ILE A 84 15.90 12.80 -7.54
N LEU A 85 15.86 11.67 -8.25
CA LEU A 85 14.60 10.94 -8.51
C LEU A 85 13.98 10.39 -7.23
N SER A 86 14.79 9.88 -6.30
CA SER A 86 14.28 9.38 -5.02
C SER A 86 13.77 10.51 -4.12
N THR A 87 14.38 11.69 -4.17
CA THR A 87 13.88 12.88 -3.48
C THR A 87 12.56 13.35 -4.08
N CYS A 88 12.45 13.38 -5.42
CA CYS A 88 11.18 13.67 -6.09
C CYS A 88 10.09 12.67 -5.70
N TYR A 89 10.42 11.39 -5.58
CA TYR A 89 9.47 10.37 -5.10
C TYR A 89 9.05 10.59 -3.65
N ALA A 90 10.00 10.89 -2.76
CA ALA A 90 9.73 11.16 -1.35
C ALA A 90 8.80 12.37 -1.16
N LEU A 91 9.01 13.42 -1.97
CA LEU A 91 8.28 14.69 -1.92
C LEU A 91 7.19 14.79 -3.00
N MET A 92 6.77 13.68 -3.58
CA MET A 92 5.67 13.71 -4.56
C MET A 92 4.37 14.23 -3.91
N GLU A 93 3.52 14.84 -4.71
CA GLU A 93 2.25 15.43 -4.28
C GLU A 93 1.41 14.45 -3.43
N TYR A 94 1.36 13.18 -3.80
CA TYR A 94 0.66 12.15 -3.03
C TYR A 94 1.12 12.11 -1.57
N ASN A 95 2.43 12.10 -1.31
CA ASN A 95 2.96 12.04 0.06
C ASN A 95 2.67 13.31 0.85
N ILE A 96 2.75 14.48 0.19
CA ILE A 96 2.49 15.77 0.81
C ILE A 96 1.00 15.95 1.09
N TYR A 97 0.15 15.63 0.13
CA TYR A 97 -1.31 15.80 0.26
C TYR A 97 -1.90 14.84 1.30
N TYR A 98 -1.45 13.59 1.28
CA TYR A 98 -1.95 12.55 2.20
C TYR A 98 -1.12 12.41 3.48
N CYS A 99 -0.26 13.37 3.82
CA CYS A 99 0.50 13.34 5.08
C CYS A 99 -0.39 13.28 6.34
N ARG A 100 -1.63 13.78 6.26
CA ARG A 100 -2.63 13.67 7.34
C ARG A 100 -3.21 12.25 7.48
N ASN A 101 -3.18 11.47 6.41
CA ASN A 101 -3.60 10.06 6.39
C ASN A 101 -2.35 9.17 6.44
N ILE A 102 -1.61 9.26 7.54
CA ILE A 102 -0.28 8.67 7.74
C ILE A 102 -0.24 7.18 7.35
N MET A 103 -1.34 6.43 7.57
CA MET A 103 -1.45 5.02 7.21
C MET A 103 -1.36 4.74 5.71
N TRP A 104 -1.63 5.73 4.84
CA TRP A 104 -1.53 5.52 3.39
C TRP A 104 -0.09 5.66 2.88
N LEU A 105 0.77 6.36 3.63
CA LEU A 105 2.18 6.51 3.29
C LEU A 105 2.94 5.17 3.36
N ASP A 106 2.45 4.19 4.12
CA ASP A 106 3.05 2.85 4.16
C ASP A 106 3.08 2.19 2.78
N GLY A 107 2.03 2.41 1.97
CA GLY A 107 2.01 1.97 0.58
C GLY A 107 3.10 2.61 -0.27
N ALA A 108 3.33 3.92 -0.11
CA ALA A 108 4.39 4.63 -0.83
C ALA A 108 5.79 4.16 -0.42
N VAL A 109 5.99 3.81 0.86
CA VAL A 109 7.27 3.24 1.34
C VAL A 109 7.53 1.86 0.73
N MET A 110 6.52 1.00 0.65
CA MET A 110 6.70 -0.40 0.28
C MET A 110 6.58 -0.67 -1.22
N LEU A 111 5.94 0.20 -1.99
CA LEU A 111 5.75 0.03 -3.44
C LEU A 111 7.06 -0.16 -4.22
N PRO A 112 8.13 0.65 -4.00
CA PRO A 112 9.40 0.44 -4.70
C PRO A 112 10.05 -0.91 -4.37
N LEU A 113 9.92 -1.39 -3.12
CA LEU A 113 10.46 -2.69 -2.72
C LEU A 113 9.67 -3.84 -3.34
N ALA A 114 8.35 -3.74 -3.40
CA ALA A 114 7.51 -4.75 -4.05
C ALA A 114 7.79 -4.83 -5.56
N ALA A 115 7.94 -3.67 -6.22
CA ALA A 115 8.34 -3.59 -7.62
C ALA A 115 9.72 -4.21 -7.85
N LEU A 116 10.70 -3.89 -6.99
CA LEU A 116 12.03 -4.51 -7.06
C LEU A 116 11.96 -6.03 -6.85
N GLY A 117 11.13 -6.48 -5.91
CA GLY A 117 10.90 -7.90 -5.66
C GLY A 117 10.35 -8.63 -6.88
N ALA A 118 9.37 -8.03 -7.56
CA ALA A 118 8.82 -8.56 -8.81
C ALA A 118 9.88 -8.62 -9.92
N TYR A 119 10.70 -7.58 -10.06
CA TYR A 119 11.81 -7.55 -11.00
C TYR A 119 12.87 -8.61 -10.69
N GLU A 120 13.33 -8.71 -9.45
CA GLU A 120 14.35 -9.67 -9.03
C GLU A 120 13.86 -11.12 -9.17
N LEU A 121 12.59 -11.38 -8.88
CA LEU A 121 11.97 -12.69 -9.08
C LEU A 121 11.95 -13.05 -10.57
N LEU A 122 11.57 -12.12 -11.43
CA LEU A 122 11.42 -12.36 -12.85
C LEU A 122 12.75 -12.53 -13.57
N HIS A 123 13.75 -11.68 -13.28
CA HIS A 123 15.03 -11.65 -14.01
C HIS A 123 16.13 -12.46 -13.33
N ASN A 124 16.19 -12.46 -12.01
CA ASN A 124 17.26 -13.06 -11.23
C ASN A 124 16.82 -14.33 -10.46
N ASN A 125 15.55 -14.73 -10.58
CA ASN A 125 14.94 -15.84 -9.83
C ASN A 125 15.16 -15.75 -8.30
N LYS A 126 15.31 -14.51 -7.77
CA LYS A 126 15.45 -14.26 -6.35
C LYS A 126 14.06 -14.13 -5.72
N LYS A 127 13.83 -14.96 -4.73
CA LYS A 127 12.58 -15.02 -3.97
C LYS A 127 12.70 -14.25 -2.65
N GLY A 128 11.58 -13.95 -2.04
CA GLY A 128 11.51 -13.43 -0.68
C GLY A 128 11.33 -11.92 -0.58
N LEU A 129 11.94 -11.08 -1.43
CA LEU A 129 11.76 -9.64 -1.37
C LEU A 129 10.31 -9.26 -1.71
N LEU A 130 9.72 -9.89 -2.73
CA LEU A 130 8.32 -9.68 -3.09
C LEU A 130 7.38 -10.13 -1.96
N PHE A 131 7.57 -11.36 -1.50
CA PHE A 131 6.84 -11.92 -0.37
C PHE A 131 6.88 -11.00 0.86
N PHE A 132 8.09 -10.60 1.29
CA PHE A 132 8.29 -9.74 2.46
C PHE A 132 7.60 -8.37 2.28
N SER A 133 7.80 -7.75 1.12
CA SER A 133 7.21 -6.43 0.83
C SER A 133 5.68 -6.47 0.86
N VAL A 134 5.07 -7.48 0.26
CA VAL A 134 3.61 -7.67 0.27
C VAL A 134 3.10 -7.91 1.69
N ALA A 135 3.74 -8.83 2.44
CA ALA A 135 3.33 -9.14 3.82
C ALA A 135 3.39 -7.90 4.72
N VAL A 136 4.52 -7.18 4.72
CA VAL A 136 4.69 -5.97 5.54
C VAL A 136 3.71 -4.88 5.16
N THR A 137 3.45 -4.68 3.86
CA THR A 137 2.49 -3.65 3.42
C THR A 137 1.08 -3.94 3.93
N ILE A 138 0.61 -5.19 3.79
CA ILE A 138 -0.73 -5.58 4.23
C ILE A 138 -0.83 -5.52 5.76
N ILE A 139 0.22 -5.91 6.50
CA ILE A 139 0.27 -5.81 7.95
C ILE A 139 0.19 -4.34 8.37
N SER A 140 0.93 -3.45 7.71
CA SER A 140 0.93 -2.01 8.04
C SER A 140 -0.42 -1.35 7.76
N ASN A 141 -0.99 -1.62 6.59
CA ASN A 141 -2.32 -1.17 6.20
C ASN A 141 -2.87 -2.07 5.08
N TRP A 142 -3.92 -2.82 5.34
CA TRP A 142 -4.50 -3.76 4.38
C TRP A 142 -5.02 -3.08 3.10
N TYR A 143 -5.54 -1.84 3.19
CA TYR A 143 -6.05 -1.10 2.04
C TYR A 143 -4.91 -0.64 1.11
N SER A 144 -3.87 -0.02 1.68
CA SER A 144 -2.65 0.32 0.93
C SER A 144 -1.97 -0.92 0.38
N GLY A 145 -2.00 -2.04 1.13
CA GLY A 145 -1.51 -3.33 0.70
C GLY A 145 -2.19 -3.83 -0.56
N PHE A 146 -3.52 -3.73 -0.64
CA PHE A 146 -4.27 -4.06 -1.86
C PHE A 146 -3.81 -3.22 -3.06
N MET A 147 -3.66 -1.91 -2.89
CA MET A 147 -3.19 -1.02 -3.97
C MET A 147 -1.76 -1.34 -4.41
N VAL A 148 -0.86 -1.63 -3.47
CA VAL A 148 0.53 -2.04 -3.77
C VAL A 148 0.54 -3.37 -4.52
N CYS A 149 -0.27 -4.35 -4.11
CA CYS A 149 -0.39 -5.63 -4.84
C CYS A 149 -0.85 -5.42 -6.29
N LEU A 150 -1.86 -4.59 -6.50
CA LEU A 150 -2.38 -4.26 -7.83
C LEU A 150 -1.30 -3.60 -8.70
N MET A 151 -0.63 -2.55 -8.18
CA MET A 151 0.43 -1.84 -8.90
C MET A 151 1.64 -2.73 -9.18
N THR A 152 2.01 -3.59 -8.24
CA THR A 152 3.09 -4.57 -8.44
C THR A 152 2.71 -5.60 -9.51
N GLY A 153 1.45 -6.00 -9.60
CA GLY A 153 0.94 -6.84 -10.68
C GLY A 153 1.07 -6.17 -12.05
N PHE A 154 0.69 -4.90 -12.17
CA PHE A 154 0.89 -4.14 -13.42
C PHE A 154 2.37 -3.98 -13.77
N TYR A 155 3.21 -3.69 -12.77
CA TYR A 155 4.65 -3.60 -13.00
C TYR A 155 5.25 -4.95 -13.43
N PHE A 156 4.82 -6.05 -12.82
CA PHE A 156 5.22 -7.39 -13.24
C PHE A 156 4.82 -7.68 -14.70
N LEU A 157 3.59 -7.35 -15.08
CA LEU A 157 3.13 -7.52 -16.48
C LEU A 157 3.97 -6.69 -17.46
N PHE A 158 4.31 -5.46 -17.11
CA PHE A 158 5.18 -4.61 -17.92
C PHE A 158 6.57 -5.25 -18.10
N GLU A 159 7.24 -5.66 -17.03
CA GLU A 159 8.55 -6.32 -17.08
C GLU A 159 8.49 -7.68 -17.80
N PHE A 160 7.39 -8.39 -17.62
CA PHE A 160 7.14 -9.67 -18.28
C PHE A 160 7.06 -9.52 -19.80
N VAL A 161 6.35 -8.51 -20.29
CA VAL A 161 6.26 -8.21 -21.73
C VAL A 161 7.63 -7.83 -22.28
N LEU A 162 8.43 -7.06 -21.54
CA LEU A 162 9.78 -6.66 -21.96
C LEU A 162 10.77 -7.82 -21.98
N LYS A 163 10.62 -8.78 -21.07
CA LYS A 163 11.53 -9.92 -20.93
C LYS A 163 11.46 -10.88 -22.12
N TYR A 164 10.26 -11.12 -22.66
CA TYR A 164 10.01 -12.17 -23.62
C TYR A 164 9.93 -11.65 -25.06
N ASN A 165 10.64 -12.34 -25.98
CA ASN A 165 10.51 -12.08 -27.43
C ASN A 165 9.35 -12.89 -27.99
N TRP A 166 8.21 -12.27 -28.13
CA TRP A 166 6.94 -12.88 -28.52
C TRP A 166 6.90 -13.48 -29.94
N LYS A 167 7.96 -13.31 -30.75
CA LYS A 167 8.04 -13.90 -32.09
C LYS A 167 8.08 -15.43 -32.10
N ASN A 168 8.61 -16.04 -31.00
CA ASN A 168 8.75 -17.50 -30.84
C ASN A 168 7.86 -18.02 -29.71
N PHE A 169 6.57 -17.77 -29.79
CA PHE A 169 5.61 -18.06 -28.71
C PHE A 169 5.68 -19.49 -28.15
N LYS A 170 5.74 -20.52 -29.05
CA LYS A 170 5.75 -21.94 -28.63
C LYS A 170 6.92 -22.31 -27.72
N SER A 171 8.10 -21.72 -27.90
CA SER A 171 9.29 -22.04 -27.09
C SER A 171 9.31 -21.31 -25.73
N ILE A 172 8.50 -20.27 -25.62
CA ILE A 172 8.51 -19.35 -24.47
C ILE A 172 7.42 -19.69 -23.45
N VAL A 173 6.29 -20.23 -23.92
CA VAL A 173 5.08 -20.46 -23.09
C VAL A 173 5.37 -21.18 -21.78
N GLY A 174 6.18 -22.26 -21.78
CA GLY A 174 6.49 -23.00 -20.56
C GLY A 174 7.28 -22.19 -19.54
N LYS A 175 8.27 -21.41 -20.00
CA LYS A 175 9.06 -20.53 -19.11
C LYS A 175 8.23 -19.35 -18.61
N ALA A 176 7.47 -18.75 -19.48
CA ALA A 176 6.56 -17.64 -19.16
C ALA A 176 5.50 -18.05 -18.12
N PHE A 177 4.89 -19.22 -18.33
CA PHE A 177 3.95 -19.77 -17.35
C PHE A 177 4.60 -20.04 -16.00
N GLY A 178 5.81 -20.61 -15.99
CA GLY A 178 6.57 -20.82 -14.75
C GLY A 178 6.87 -19.53 -13.99
N ASP A 179 7.20 -18.43 -14.69
CA ASP A 179 7.46 -17.14 -14.07
C ASP A 179 6.16 -16.51 -13.52
N CYS A 180 5.04 -16.64 -14.21
CA CYS A 180 3.72 -16.23 -13.69
C CYS A 180 3.33 -17.01 -12.43
N VAL A 181 3.55 -18.33 -12.42
CA VAL A 181 3.26 -19.16 -11.24
C VAL A 181 4.13 -18.75 -10.05
N LYS A 182 5.44 -18.53 -10.25
CA LYS A 182 6.33 -18.05 -9.17
C LYS A 182 5.86 -16.73 -8.59
N PHE A 183 5.51 -15.76 -9.45
CA PHE A 183 5.00 -14.47 -9.02
C PHE A 183 3.70 -14.63 -8.22
N GLY A 184 2.75 -15.40 -8.73
CA GLY A 184 1.49 -15.67 -8.04
C GLY A 184 1.70 -16.35 -6.68
N VAL A 185 2.59 -17.33 -6.60
CA VAL A 185 2.92 -18.01 -5.34
C VAL A 185 3.52 -17.06 -4.32
N ASP A 186 4.51 -16.23 -4.69
CA ASP A 186 5.12 -15.26 -3.77
C ASP A 186 4.11 -14.22 -3.28
N MET A 187 3.21 -13.74 -4.17
CA MET A 187 2.13 -12.83 -3.81
C MET A 187 1.15 -13.46 -2.82
N ILE A 188 0.67 -14.68 -3.11
CA ILE A 188 -0.26 -15.41 -2.24
C ILE A 188 0.38 -15.69 -0.88
N LEU A 189 1.62 -16.13 -0.85
CA LEU A 189 2.33 -16.38 0.41
C LEU A 189 2.47 -15.10 1.24
N GLY A 190 2.74 -13.94 0.61
CA GLY A 190 2.77 -12.64 1.28
C GLY A 190 1.42 -12.27 1.90
N VAL A 191 0.32 -12.48 1.17
CA VAL A 191 -1.05 -12.28 1.67
C VAL A 191 -1.36 -13.25 2.82
N MET A 192 -0.99 -14.52 2.69
CA MET A 192 -1.21 -15.52 3.74
C MET A 192 -0.43 -15.20 5.02
N ALA A 193 0.81 -14.73 4.91
CA ALA A 193 1.62 -14.32 6.06
C ALA A 193 0.99 -13.15 6.83
N SER A 194 0.21 -12.29 6.15
CA SER A 194 -0.51 -11.17 6.78
C SER A 194 -1.92 -11.54 7.29
N ALA A 195 -2.33 -12.81 7.20
CA ALA A 195 -3.69 -13.25 7.52
C ALA A 195 -4.13 -12.91 8.95
N ALA A 196 -3.21 -12.88 9.92
CA ALA A 196 -3.51 -12.51 11.30
C ALA A 196 -4.10 -11.10 11.44
N VAL A 197 -3.71 -10.17 10.56
CA VAL A 197 -4.25 -8.79 10.50
C VAL A 197 -5.37 -8.68 9.47
N LEU A 198 -5.21 -9.33 8.33
CA LEU A 198 -6.14 -9.23 7.20
C LEU A 198 -7.50 -9.88 7.51
N LEU A 199 -7.53 -11.06 8.15
CA LEU A 199 -8.79 -11.76 8.43
C LEU A 199 -9.71 -10.97 9.38
N PRO A 200 -9.25 -10.45 10.54
CA PRO A 200 -10.11 -9.62 11.38
C PRO A 200 -10.59 -8.34 10.66
N ALA A 201 -9.75 -7.75 9.79
CA ALA A 201 -10.14 -6.60 9.00
C ALA A 201 -11.29 -6.94 8.03
N LEU A 202 -11.16 -8.02 7.26
CA LEU A 202 -12.19 -8.48 6.32
C LEU A 202 -13.49 -8.86 7.03
N LEU A 203 -13.41 -9.58 8.16
CA LEU A 203 -14.59 -9.94 8.95
C LEU A 203 -15.32 -8.70 9.49
N SER A 204 -14.57 -7.67 9.90
CA SER A 204 -15.17 -6.41 10.36
C SER A 204 -15.86 -5.63 9.23
N LEU A 205 -15.40 -5.78 7.99
CA LEU A 205 -16.07 -5.20 6.81
C LEU A 205 -17.36 -5.93 6.47
N VAL A 206 -17.35 -7.26 6.51
CA VAL A 206 -18.55 -8.09 6.20
C VAL A 206 -19.66 -7.87 7.23
N GLY A 207 -19.31 -7.71 8.51
CA GLY A 207 -20.26 -7.41 9.60
C GLY A 207 -20.69 -5.94 9.70
N GLY A 208 -20.11 -5.04 8.92
CA GLY A 208 -20.34 -3.59 9.00
C GLY A 208 -21.26 -3.04 7.89
N LYS A 209 -21.66 -1.76 8.04
CA LYS A 209 -22.45 -1.02 7.03
C LYS A 209 -21.79 -0.94 5.64
N ALA A 210 -20.51 -1.27 5.51
CA ALA A 210 -19.78 -1.30 4.25
C ALA A 210 -20.22 -2.45 3.33
N ALA A 211 -20.70 -3.58 3.88
CA ALA A 211 -21.23 -4.68 3.08
C ALA A 211 -22.40 -4.25 2.17
N PHE A 212 -23.27 -3.36 2.67
CA PHE A 212 -24.39 -2.80 1.89
C PHE A 212 -23.94 -1.88 0.75
N ARG A 213 -22.82 -1.12 0.93
CA ARG A 213 -22.29 -0.23 -0.11
C ARG A 213 -21.51 -0.96 -1.20
N LEU A 214 -20.81 -2.05 -0.88
CA LEU A 214 -20.07 -2.82 -1.89
C LEU A 214 -21.00 -3.47 -2.92
N ILE A 215 -22.20 -3.91 -2.51
CA ILE A 215 -23.19 -4.47 -3.41
C ILE A 215 -23.75 -3.39 -4.37
N TYR A 216 -23.93 -2.14 -3.90
CA TYR A 216 -24.38 -1.03 -4.74
C TYR A 216 -23.27 -0.42 -5.60
N ALA A 217 -22.02 -0.38 -5.14
CA ALA A 217 -20.90 0.17 -5.90
C ALA A 217 -20.47 -0.70 -7.07
N SER A 218 -20.70 -2.03 -6.99
CA SER A 218 -20.36 -2.97 -8.08
C SER A 218 -21.20 -2.77 -9.36
N MET A 219 -22.32 -2.06 -9.27
CA MET A 219 -23.24 -1.90 -10.40
C MET A 219 -23.01 -0.65 -11.27
N ASN A 220 -22.15 0.29 -10.86
CA ASN A 220 -21.95 1.56 -11.57
C ASN A 220 -20.49 1.86 -11.95
N PHE A 221 -19.68 0.84 -12.24
CA PHE A 221 -18.34 1.04 -12.75
C PHE A 221 -18.39 1.38 -14.26
N SER A 222 -18.75 2.63 -14.60
CA SER A 222 -18.60 3.13 -15.95
C SER A 222 -17.21 3.74 -16.11
N PHE A 223 -16.38 3.11 -16.94
CA PHE A 223 -15.05 3.59 -17.30
C PHE A 223 -15.05 5.05 -17.80
N LEU A 224 -16.13 5.47 -18.46
CA LEU A 224 -16.34 6.85 -18.91
C LEU A 224 -16.53 7.86 -17.75
N TYR A 225 -17.01 7.42 -16.58
CA TYR A 225 -17.16 8.30 -15.42
C TYR A 225 -15.79 8.67 -14.81
N THR A 226 -14.81 7.80 -14.95
CA THR A 226 -13.45 8.04 -14.46
C THR A 226 -12.77 9.18 -15.23
N PHE A 227 -13.08 9.34 -16.53
CA PHE A 227 -12.52 10.41 -17.36
C PHE A 227 -13.26 11.75 -17.24
N LYS A 228 -14.48 11.81 -16.72
CA LYS A 228 -15.16 13.07 -16.47
C LYS A 228 -14.50 13.94 -15.40
N GLY A 229 -13.70 13.35 -14.53
CA GLY A 229 -12.91 14.08 -13.53
C GLY A 229 -11.72 14.87 -14.11
N PHE A 230 -11.38 14.67 -15.38
CA PHE A 230 -10.32 15.41 -16.08
C PHE A 230 -10.85 16.68 -16.79
N ASP A 231 -12.13 16.96 -16.74
CA ASP A 231 -12.72 18.16 -17.34
C ASP A 231 -12.57 19.35 -16.39
N ILE A 232 -11.63 20.24 -16.74
CA ILE A 232 -11.27 21.45 -15.99
C ILE A 232 -12.45 22.43 -15.85
N ASN A 233 -13.46 22.31 -16.70
CA ASN A 233 -14.65 23.19 -16.73
C ASN A 233 -15.90 22.55 -16.12
N SER A 234 -15.83 21.32 -15.59
CA SER A 234 -16.99 20.72 -14.93
C SER A 234 -17.23 21.40 -13.58
N THR A 235 -18.31 22.15 -13.48
CA THR A 235 -18.86 22.58 -12.17
C THR A 235 -19.06 21.33 -11.32
N ILE A 236 -18.29 21.26 -10.25
CA ILE A 236 -18.22 20.10 -9.34
C ILE A 236 -19.61 19.91 -8.72
N ASN A 237 -20.38 18.99 -9.26
CA ASN A 237 -21.61 18.56 -8.63
C ASN A 237 -21.21 17.51 -7.56
N THR A 238 -21.01 17.96 -6.33
CA THR A 238 -20.39 17.23 -5.20
C THR A 238 -21.16 15.99 -4.74
N LYS A 239 -22.30 15.67 -5.35
CA LYS A 239 -23.13 14.52 -4.94
C LYS A 239 -22.88 13.22 -5.71
N GLU A 240 -22.26 13.25 -6.89
CA GLU A 240 -22.28 12.10 -7.80
C GLU A 240 -20.93 11.72 -8.45
N SER A 241 -19.85 12.46 -8.23
CA SER A 241 -18.57 12.16 -8.89
C SER A 241 -17.46 11.84 -7.88
N PRO A 242 -16.70 10.74 -8.08
CA PRO A 242 -15.45 10.59 -7.35
C PRO A 242 -14.49 11.70 -7.79
N ILE A 243 -14.03 12.51 -6.85
CA ILE A 243 -13.04 13.56 -7.10
C ILE A 243 -11.70 12.88 -7.33
N LEU A 244 -11.33 12.70 -8.58
CA LEU A 244 -9.95 12.41 -8.97
C LEU A 244 -9.21 13.76 -9.01
N TYR A 245 -8.58 14.09 -7.89
CA TYR A 245 -7.70 15.25 -7.83
C TYR A 245 -6.37 14.88 -8.48
N ILE A 246 -6.18 15.30 -9.72
CA ILE A 246 -4.86 15.40 -10.32
C ILE A 246 -4.44 16.84 -10.08
N GLY A 247 -3.51 17.02 -9.13
CA GLY A 247 -2.97 18.33 -8.85
C GLY A 247 -2.36 18.94 -10.10
N GLY A 248 -2.80 20.17 -10.43
CA GLY A 248 -2.09 21.05 -11.32
C GLY A 248 -1.00 21.79 -10.57
#